data_d4ec34ab09ccf37363994824ad61bdcc
#
_entry.id   d4ec34ab09ccf37363994824ad61bdcc
#
_cell.length_a   1.000
_cell.length_b   1.000
_cell.length_c   1.000
_cell.angle_alpha   90.00
_cell.angle_beta   90.00
_cell.angle_gamma   90.00
#
_symmetry.space_group_name_H-M   'P 1'
#
loop_
_entity.id
_entity.type
_entity.pdbx_description
1 polymer ?
#
loop_
_entity_poly.entity_id
_entity_poly.type
_entity_poly.pdbx_seq_one_letter_code
_entity_poly.pdbx_strand_id
1 'polypeptide(L)'
;CTISAHQGKFIVSRSKKSILNEVKEVIQLPDFKGYLSDLGGPSANMYQMKGKDESICKKCKRPSCIHPKICPNLNSDHRPLLDIYKAVDALPGIKKSFIGSGVRYDLLLHQSKDAAINRSTNEYTRELIVNHVSGRLKVAPEHTSDRVLSIMRKPSFDLFETFKKIFDRSNREENL
;
A
#
# COMPACT_ATOMS: atom_id res chain seq x y z
N CYS A 1 -8.44 -14.39 -0.36
CA CYS A 1 -7.12 -14.30 0.28
C CYS A 1 -7.16 -14.95 1.66
N THR A 2 -6.21 -15.79 1.98
CA THR A 2 -6.13 -16.50 3.27
C THR A 2 -5.71 -15.59 4.42
N ILE A 3 -5.16 -14.41 4.15
CA ILE A 3 -4.72 -13.45 5.18
C ILE A 3 -5.84 -13.13 6.16
N SER A 4 -7.04 -12.85 5.66
CA SER A 4 -8.18 -12.53 6.54
C SER A 4 -8.68 -13.73 7.36
N ALA A 5 -8.44 -14.95 6.91
CA ALA A 5 -8.75 -16.16 7.67
C ALA A 5 -7.76 -16.41 8.81
N HIS A 6 -6.48 -16.08 8.60
CA HIS A 6 -5.42 -16.27 9.58
C HIS A 6 -5.22 -15.07 10.51
N GLN A 7 -5.29 -13.85 9.98
CA GLN A 7 -4.96 -12.62 10.72
C GLN A 7 -6.19 -11.76 11.08
N GLY A 8 -7.39 -12.22 10.69
CA GLY A 8 -8.63 -11.50 10.94
C GLY A 8 -8.89 -10.37 9.96
N LYS A 9 -9.92 -9.55 10.25
CA LYS A 9 -10.42 -8.51 9.37
C LYS A 9 -9.78 -7.13 9.60
N PHE A 10 -9.08 -6.97 10.72
CA PHE A 10 -8.54 -5.69 11.12
C PHE A 10 -7.04 -5.64 10.81
N ILE A 11 -6.61 -4.51 10.28
CA ILE A 11 -5.20 -4.23 10.07
C ILE A 11 -4.61 -3.76 11.39
N VAL A 12 -3.60 -4.47 11.86
CA VAL A 12 -2.77 -4.08 12.99
C VAL A 12 -1.49 -3.49 12.43
N SER A 13 -1.21 -2.25 12.78
CA SER A 13 -0.04 -1.52 12.31
C SER A 13 0.87 -1.17 13.48
N ARG A 14 2.14 -1.39 13.31
CA ARG A 14 3.17 -0.95 14.27
C ARG A 14 3.21 0.58 14.31
N SER A 15 3.65 1.15 15.43
CA SER A 15 3.86 2.59 15.51
C SER A 15 5.06 3.03 14.64
N LYS A 16 5.00 4.26 14.12
CA LYS A 16 6.12 4.87 13.39
C LYS A 16 7.43 4.77 14.19
N LYS A 17 7.40 5.06 15.49
CA LYS A 17 8.56 4.95 16.39
C LYS A 17 9.15 3.54 16.40
N SER A 18 8.31 2.51 16.48
CA SER A 18 8.74 1.10 16.46
C SER A 18 9.44 0.74 15.15
N ILE A 19 8.88 1.18 14.01
CA ILE A 19 9.46 0.94 12.69
C ILE A 19 10.82 1.65 12.56
N LEU A 20 10.89 2.93 12.94
CA LEU A 20 12.15 3.69 12.87
C LEU A 20 13.24 3.13 13.78
N ASN A 21 12.87 2.62 14.96
CA ASN A 21 13.84 1.98 15.84
C ASN A 21 14.44 0.71 15.21
N GLU A 22 13.60 -0.15 14.63
CA GLU A 22 14.06 -1.34 13.92
C GLU A 22 14.98 -0.98 12.73
N VAL A 23 14.60 0.02 11.95
CA VAL A 23 15.46 0.48 10.84
C VAL A 23 16.82 0.97 11.35
N LYS A 24 16.87 1.67 12.49
CA LYS A 24 18.13 2.11 13.11
C LYS A 24 18.99 0.91 13.57
N GLU A 25 18.37 -0.17 14.06
CA GLU A 25 19.08 -1.41 14.40
C GLU A 25 19.64 -2.09 13.14
N VAL A 26 18.85 -2.15 12.07
CA VAL A 26 19.29 -2.69 10.77
C VAL A 26 20.47 -1.91 10.19
N ILE A 27 20.48 -0.57 10.33
CA ILE A 27 21.60 0.29 9.88
C ILE A 27 22.91 -0.07 10.59
N GLN A 28 22.86 -0.58 11.83
CA GLN A 28 24.05 -0.94 12.60
C GLN A 28 24.61 -2.34 12.24
N LEU A 29 23.92 -3.12 11.40
CA LEU A 29 24.41 -4.44 10.99
C LEU A 29 25.71 -4.29 10.17
N PRO A 30 26.73 -5.14 10.42
CA PRO A 30 28.06 -5.00 9.79
C PRO A 30 28.02 -5.02 8.24
N ASP A 31 27.10 -5.78 7.67
CA ASP A 31 26.98 -5.94 6.22
C ASP A 31 25.92 -5.05 5.56
N PHE A 32 25.32 -4.13 6.31
CA PHE A 32 24.29 -3.25 5.77
C PHE A 32 24.92 -2.21 4.82
N LYS A 33 24.43 -2.16 3.58
CA LYS A 33 24.96 -1.32 2.50
C LYS A 33 24.11 -0.08 2.22
N GLY A 34 23.12 0.21 3.05
CA GLY A 34 22.23 1.36 2.91
C GLY A 34 20.93 1.08 2.14
N TYR A 35 20.64 -0.15 1.80
CA TYR A 35 19.45 -0.53 1.02
C TYR A 35 18.49 -1.39 1.83
N LEU A 36 17.26 -0.92 2.00
CA LEU A 36 16.17 -1.73 2.55
C LEU A 36 15.41 -2.38 1.38
N SER A 37 15.31 -3.71 1.37
CA SER A 37 14.70 -4.47 0.29
C SER A 37 13.17 -4.43 0.32
N ASP A 38 12.57 -4.25 1.48
CA ASP A 38 11.11 -4.18 1.66
C ASP A 38 10.73 -3.41 2.92
N LEU A 39 10.30 -2.17 2.76
CA LEU A 39 9.68 -1.36 3.82
C LEU A 39 8.15 -1.51 3.79
N GLY A 40 7.68 -2.68 3.46
CA GLY A 40 6.27 -2.99 3.27
C GLY A 40 5.71 -3.95 4.31
N GLY A 41 4.61 -4.57 3.96
CA GLY A 41 3.89 -5.56 4.75
C GLY A 41 3.01 -6.42 3.85
N PRO A 42 2.17 -7.32 4.37
CA PRO A 42 1.36 -8.24 3.56
C PRO A 42 0.50 -7.58 2.47
N SER A 43 0.15 -6.31 2.67
CA SER A 43 -0.36 -5.39 1.64
C SER A 43 0.33 -4.06 1.88
N ALA A 44 1.29 -3.73 1.04
CA ALA A 44 2.25 -2.64 1.29
C ALA A 44 1.59 -1.28 1.58
N ASN A 45 0.47 -0.98 0.94
CA ASN A 45 -0.22 0.31 1.05
C ASN A 45 -1.49 0.27 1.92
N MET A 46 -1.53 -0.56 2.97
CA MET A 46 -2.69 -0.62 3.87
C MET A 46 -2.35 -0.20 5.32
N TYR A 47 -1.23 0.44 5.55
CA TYR A 47 -0.79 0.87 6.86
C TYR A 47 -1.80 1.83 7.52
N GLN A 48 -2.21 1.49 8.75
CA GLN A 48 -3.21 2.21 9.56
C GLN A 48 -4.60 2.38 8.92
N MET A 49 -4.90 1.65 7.85
CA MET A 49 -6.24 1.70 7.25
C MET A 49 -7.25 0.99 8.14
N LYS A 50 -8.26 1.73 8.59
CA LYS A 50 -9.35 1.26 9.44
C LYS A 50 -10.65 1.99 9.13
N GLY A 51 -11.75 1.57 9.76
CA GLY A 51 -13.01 2.32 9.68
C GLY A 51 -12.89 3.71 10.31
N LYS A 52 -13.47 4.71 9.66
CA LYS A 52 -13.57 6.09 10.18
C LYS A 52 -14.45 6.12 11.45
N ASP A 53 -15.54 5.36 11.42
CA ASP A 53 -16.45 5.15 12.54
C ASP A 53 -16.44 3.67 12.94
N GLU A 54 -15.87 3.39 14.11
CA GLU A 54 -15.75 2.03 14.65
C GLU A 54 -17.11 1.44 15.08
N SER A 55 -18.10 2.27 15.43
CA SER A 55 -19.45 1.81 15.80
C SER A 55 -20.13 1.13 14.62
N ILE A 56 -19.93 1.64 13.41
CA ILE A 56 -20.39 1.04 12.16
C ILE A 56 -19.66 -0.29 11.92
N CYS A 57 -18.34 -0.32 12.14
CA CYS A 57 -17.53 -1.51 11.92
C CYS A 57 -17.91 -2.66 12.86
N LYS A 58 -18.22 -2.38 14.13
CA LYS A 58 -18.64 -3.39 15.12
C LYS A 58 -19.90 -4.16 14.69
N LYS A 59 -20.80 -3.51 13.98
CA LYS A 59 -22.07 -4.11 13.49
C LYS A 59 -21.98 -4.60 12.04
N CYS A 60 -20.83 -4.41 11.38
CA CYS A 60 -20.69 -4.66 9.96
C CYS A 60 -20.58 -6.16 9.66
N LYS A 61 -21.43 -6.63 8.75
CA LYS A 61 -21.44 -8.03 8.26
C LYS A 61 -20.71 -8.20 6.92
N ARG A 62 -20.13 -7.14 6.35
CA ARG A 62 -19.39 -7.24 5.09
C ARG A 62 -18.16 -8.14 5.26
N PRO A 63 -17.91 -9.05 4.32
CA PRO A 63 -16.74 -9.93 4.38
C PRO A 63 -15.43 -9.20 4.08
N SER A 64 -15.49 -8.01 3.43
CA SER A 64 -14.32 -7.21 3.06
C SER A 64 -14.67 -5.73 2.98
N CYS A 65 -13.74 -4.86 3.39
CA CYS A 65 -13.86 -3.41 3.24
C CYS A 65 -13.51 -2.91 1.84
N ILE A 66 -12.96 -3.76 0.98
CA ILE A 66 -12.46 -3.39 -0.34
C ILE A 66 -13.14 -4.15 -1.48
N HIS A 67 -14.02 -5.12 -1.19
CA HIS A 67 -14.74 -5.89 -2.21
C HIS A 67 -16.23 -6.01 -1.83
N PRO A 68 -17.17 -5.96 -2.80
CA PRO A 68 -16.99 -5.67 -4.25
C PRO A 68 -16.66 -4.21 -4.55
N LYS A 69 -16.90 -3.32 -3.61
CA LYS A 69 -16.57 -1.88 -3.68
C LYS A 69 -15.93 -1.44 -2.37
N ILE A 70 -15.03 -0.49 -2.45
CA ILE A 70 -14.39 0.10 -1.27
C ILE A 70 -15.48 0.68 -0.35
N CYS A 71 -15.39 0.35 0.93
CA CYS A 71 -16.35 0.78 1.94
C CYS A 71 -16.25 2.30 2.15
N PRO A 72 -17.36 3.04 2.11
CA PRO A 72 -17.33 4.49 2.37
C PRO A 72 -16.79 4.83 3.77
N ASN A 73 -16.94 3.91 4.73
CA ASN A 73 -16.40 4.05 6.08
C ASN A 73 -14.91 3.70 6.19
N LEU A 74 -14.26 3.21 5.14
CA LEU A 74 -12.83 2.94 5.16
C LEU A 74 -12.05 4.26 5.09
N ASN A 75 -11.16 4.48 6.05
CA ASN A 75 -10.11 5.49 5.92
C ASN A 75 -9.00 4.94 5.04
N SER A 76 -8.90 5.44 3.81
CA SER A 76 -7.88 5.05 2.82
C SER A 76 -6.76 6.09 2.68
N ASP A 77 -6.52 6.89 3.72
CA ASP A 77 -5.48 7.92 3.74
C ASP A 77 -4.08 7.29 3.76
N HIS A 78 -3.25 7.66 2.80
CA HIS A 78 -1.88 7.17 2.69
C HIS A 78 -0.83 8.06 3.38
N ARG A 79 -1.22 9.22 3.96
CA ARG A 79 -0.27 10.13 4.65
C ARG A 79 0.54 9.44 5.74
N PRO A 80 -0.04 8.59 6.63
CA PRO A 80 0.75 7.93 7.66
C PRO A 80 1.88 7.05 7.09
N LEU A 81 1.67 6.46 5.91
CA LEU A 81 2.66 5.63 5.24
C LEU A 81 3.73 6.49 4.54
N LEU A 82 3.32 7.57 3.87
CA LEU A 82 4.24 8.58 3.31
C LEU A 82 5.18 9.13 4.38
N ASP A 83 4.65 9.43 5.57
CA ASP A 83 5.43 9.93 6.69
C ASP A 83 6.48 8.92 7.18
N ILE A 84 6.20 7.63 7.05
CA ILE A 84 7.18 6.58 7.35
C ILE A 84 8.27 6.57 6.30
N TYR A 85 7.92 6.55 5.02
CA TYR A 85 8.88 6.51 3.93
C TYR A 85 9.85 7.70 4.00
N LYS A 86 9.33 8.92 4.09
CA LYS A 86 10.13 10.14 4.24
C LYS A 86 11.03 10.11 5.49
N ALA A 87 10.51 9.58 6.60
CA ALA A 87 11.29 9.50 7.84
C ALA A 87 12.39 8.44 7.79
N VAL A 88 12.15 7.31 7.11
CA VAL A 88 13.16 6.26 6.91
C VAL A 88 14.25 6.74 5.97
N ASP A 89 13.88 7.32 4.83
CA ASP A 89 14.85 7.81 3.84
C ASP A 89 15.71 8.97 4.36
N ALA A 90 15.20 9.72 5.36
CA ALA A 90 15.98 10.77 6.04
C ALA A 90 16.98 10.24 7.08
N LEU A 91 16.98 8.93 7.40
CA LEU A 91 17.92 8.37 8.38
C LEU A 91 19.34 8.29 7.80
N PRO A 92 20.35 8.76 8.54
CA PRO A 92 21.75 8.56 8.16
C PRO A 92 22.04 7.06 7.99
N GLY A 93 22.63 6.70 6.86
CA GLY A 93 22.95 5.30 6.52
C GLY A 93 21.94 4.64 5.57
N ILE A 94 20.78 5.24 5.35
CA ILE A 94 19.86 4.80 4.30
C ILE A 94 20.21 5.51 2.99
N LYS A 95 20.43 4.73 1.95
CA LYS A 95 20.60 5.21 0.57
C LYS A 95 19.30 5.11 -0.21
N LYS A 96 18.55 4.02 0.00
CA LYS A 96 17.26 3.78 -0.65
C LYS A 96 16.45 2.76 0.15
N SER A 97 15.16 2.99 0.26
CA SER A 97 14.22 2.00 0.77
C SER A 97 13.29 1.56 -0.34
N PHE A 98 13.12 0.24 -0.50
CA PHE A 98 12.26 -0.34 -1.53
C PHE A 98 11.01 -0.96 -0.93
N ILE A 99 10.01 -1.16 -1.78
CA ILE A 99 8.78 -1.90 -1.48
C ILE A 99 8.79 -3.18 -2.30
N GLY A 100 9.11 -4.29 -1.63
CA GLY A 100 9.09 -5.63 -2.21
C GLY A 100 7.75 -6.35 -2.04
N SER A 101 6.90 -5.87 -1.16
CA SER A 101 5.56 -6.41 -0.88
C SER A 101 4.52 -5.97 -1.91
N GLY A 102 3.44 -6.76 -2.04
CA GLY A 102 2.38 -6.49 -3.00
C GLY A 102 1.57 -5.22 -2.69
N VAL A 103 1.34 -4.41 -3.71
CA VAL A 103 0.56 -3.17 -3.61
C VAL A 103 -0.87 -3.38 -4.08
N ARG A 104 -1.82 -2.81 -3.36
CA ARG A 104 -3.25 -2.78 -3.70
C ARG A 104 -3.54 -1.61 -4.62
N TYR A 105 -3.45 -1.85 -5.93
CA TYR A 105 -3.70 -0.82 -6.95
C TYR A 105 -5.14 -0.31 -6.96
N ASP A 106 -6.10 -1.11 -6.54
CA ASP A 106 -7.49 -0.69 -6.38
C ASP A 106 -7.67 0.42 -5.33
N LEU A 107 -6.86 0.44 -4.28
CA LEU A 107 -6.82 1.54 -3.30
C LEU A 107 -6.16 2.79 -3.88
N LEU A 108 -5.18 2.65 -4.76
CA LEU A 108 -4.51 3.77 -5.42
C LEU A 108 -5.42 4.46 -6.46
N LEU A 109 -6.29 3.69 -7.09
CA LEU A 109 -7.26 4.20 -8.08
C LEU A 109 -8.56 4.69 -7.45
N HIS A 110 -8.76 4.44 -6.15
CA HIS A 110 -10.00 4.82 -5.48
C HIS A 110 -10.15 6.33 -5.35
N GLN A 111 -11.28 6.84 -5.82
CA GLN A 111 -11.66 8.23 -5.63
C GLN A 111 -12.55 8.37 -4.38
N SER A 112 -11.97 8.90 -3.32
CA SER A 112 -12.70 9.25 -2.10
C SER A 112 -13.55 10.51 -2.33
N LYS A 113 -14.61 10.68 -1.55
CA LYS A 113 -15.34 11.96 -1.48
C LYS A 113 -14.50 13.07 -0.82
N ASP A 114 -13.46 12.70 -0.08
CA ASP A 114 -12.53 13.64 0.55
C ASP A 114 -11.35 13.93 -0.40
N ALA A 115 -11.29 15.17 -0.86
CA ALA A 115 -10.23 15.62 -1.77
C ALA A 115 -8.83 15.55 -1.12
N ALA A 116 -8.70 15.65 0.20
CA ALA A 116 -7.43 15.53 0.89
C ALA A 116 -6.89 14.09 0.81
N ILE A 117 -7.78 13.09 0.93
CA ILE A 117 -7.42 11.68 0.75
C ILE A 117 -6.97 11.42 -0.69
N ASN A 118 -7.67 11.98 -1.68
CA ASN A 118 -7.27 11.82 -3.09
C ASN A 118 -5.90 12.41 -3.36
N ARG A 119 -5.60 13.61 -2.83
CA ARG A 119 -4.27 14.21 -2.94
C ARG A 119 -3.19 13.34 -2.29
N SER A 120 -3.42 12.83 -1.09
CA SER A 120 -2.46 11.96 -0.39
C SER A 120 -2.23 10.64 -1.14
N THR A 121 -3.27 10.09 -1.75
CA THR A 121 -3.16 8.87 -2.57
C THR A 121 -2.35 9.11 -3.83
N ASN A 122 -2.55 10.25 -4.50
CA ASN A 122 -1.76 10.61 -5.69
C ASN A 122 -0.29 10.87 -5.32
N GLU A 123 -0.03 11.60 -4.23
CA GLU A 123 1.32 11.82 -3.72
C GLU A 123 2.01 10.49 -3.37
N TYR A 124 1.31 9.61 -2.64
CA TYR A 124 1.83 8.29 -2.32
C TYR A 124 2.13 7.45 -3.57
N THR A 125 1.23 7.47 -4.56
CA THR A 125 1.42 6.71 -5.81
C THR A 125 2.67 7.17 -6.55
N ARG A 126 2.88 8.49 -6.64
CA ARG A 126 4.07 9.04 -7.26
C ARG A 126 5.34 8.69 -6.47
N GLU A 127 5.32 8.91 -5.16
CA GLU A 127 6.44 8.59 -4.27
C GLU A 127 6.84 7.12 -4.37
N LEU A 128 5.86 6.21 -4.33
CA LEU A 128 6.08 4.77 -4.47
C LEU A 128 6.79 4.46 -5.79
N ILE A 129 6.27 4.96 -6.91
CA ILE A 129 6.79 4.63 -8.26
C ILE A 129 8.21 5.18 -8.43
N VAL A 130 8.43 6.43 -8.04
CA VAL A 130 9.70 7.13 -8.30
C VAL A 130 10.81 6.69 -7.34
N ASN A 131 10.48 6.49 -6.07
CA ASN A 131 11.50 6.34 -5.05
C ASN A 131 11.63 4.94 -4.48
N HIS A 132 10.57 4.11 -4.53
CA HIS A 132 10.52 2.85 -3.79
C HIS A 132 10.38 1.59 -4.64
N VAL A 133 10.45 1.71 -5.97
CA VAL A 133 10.45 0.56 -6.89
C VAL A 133 11.88 0.23 -7.32
N SER A 134 12.28 -1.03 -7.13
CA SER A 134 13.60 -1.54 -7.54
C SER A 134 13.60 -2.19 -8.93
N GLY A 135 12.88 -1.60 -9.89
CA GLY A 135 12.72 -2.11 -11.26
C GLY A 135 11.42 -2.89 -11.49
N ARG A 136 10.83 -3.53 -10.48
CA ARG A 136 9.55 -4.24 -10.59
C ARG A 136 8.66 -3.96 -9.40
N LEU A 137 7.46 -3.44 -9.67
CA LEU A 137 6.42 -3.29 -8.65
C LEU A 137 5.59 -4.57 -8.57
N LYS A 138 5.46 -5.13 -7.38
CA LYS A 138 4.57 -6.28 -7.15
C LYS A 138 3.12 -5.83 -7.03
N VAL A 139 2.30 -6.35 -7.90
CA VAL A 139 0.84 -6.26 -7.87
C VAL A 139 0.24 -7.63 -8.15
N ALA A 140 -0.99 -7.86 -7.72
CA ALA A 140 -1.62 -9.17 -7.82
C ALA A 140 -2.96 -9.08 -8.58
N PRO A 141 -2.95 -8.97 -9.91
CA PRO A 141 -4.17 -9.02 -10.72
C PRO A 141 -4.81 -10.42 -10.68
N GLU A 142 -4.03 -11.48 -10.47
CA GLU A 142 -4.40 -12.88 -10.27
C GLU A 142 -5.02 -13.57 -11.50
N HIS A 143 -5.92 -12.92 -12.23
CA HIS A 143 -6.60 -13.46 -13.40
C HIS A 143 -7.08 -12.35 -14.32
N THR A 144 -7.36 -12.67 -15.59
CA THR A 144 -7.91 -11.71 -16.58
C THR A 144 -9.43 -11.76 -16.69
N SER A 145 -10.07 -12.84 -16.22
CA SER A 145 -11.53 -12.98 -16.27
C SER A 145 -12.18 -12.41 -15.01
N ASP A 146 -13.06 -11.43 -15.15
CA ASP A 146 -13.80 -10.81 -14.06
C ASP A 146 -14.71 -11.79 -13.31
N ARG A 147 -15.22 -12.83 -13.99
CA ARG A 147 -15.97 -13.89 -13.34
C ARG A 147 -15.12 -14.63 -12.30
N VAL A 148 -13.89 -14.96 -12.64
CA VAL A 148 -12.93 -15.61 -11.72
C VAL A 148 -12.53 -14.65 -10.62
N LEU A 149 -12.18 -13.40 -10.98
CA LEU A 149 -11.79 -12.36 -10.03
C LEU A 149 -12.89 -12.07 -9.00
N SER A 150 -14.14 -12.05 -9.41
CA SER A 150 -15.28 -11.88 -8.50
C SER A 150 -15.37 -12.99 -7.45
N ILE A 151 -15.18 -14.27 -7.86
CA ILE A 151 -15.13 -15.41 -6.93
C ILE A 151 -13.95 -15.29 -5.97
N MET A 152 -12.81 -14.83 -6.47
CA MET A 152 -11.60 -14.58 -5.66
C MET A 152 -11.71 -13.32 -4.79
N ARG A 153 -12.79 -12.54 -4.89
CA ARG A 153 -12.96 -11.23 -4.25
C ARG A 153 -11.83 -10.25 -4.60
N LYS A 154 -11.44 -10.25 -5.86
CA LYS A 154 -10.45 -9.34 -6.44
C LYS A 154 -11.14 -8.24 -7.26
N PRO A 155 -10.49 -7.10 -7.47
CA PRO A 155 -11.00 -6.08 -8.38
C PRO A 155 -10.99 -6.56 -9.82
N SER A 156 -11.78 -5.89 -10.71
CA SER A 156 -11.77 -6.15 -12.15
C SER A 156 -10.37 -5.99 -12.75
N PHE A 157 -10.08 -6.75 -13.79
CA PHE A 157 -8.82 -6.66 -14.53
C PHE A 157 -8.61 -5.28 -15.17
N ASP A 158 -9.68 -4.59 -15.56
CA ASP A 158 -9.61 -3.22 -16.10
C ASP A 158 -8.93 -2.24 -15.14
N LEU A 159 -9.08 -2.44 -13.81
CA LEU A 159 -8.37 -1.61 -12.84
C LEU A 159 -6.86 -1.85 -12.87
N PHE A 160 -6.43 -3.09 -13.12
CA PHE A 160 -5.01 -3.37 -13.31
C PHE A 160 -4.48 -2.69 -14.57
N GLU A 161 -5.19 -2.76 -15.68
CA GLU A 161 -4.80 -2.08 -16.92
C GLU A 161 -4.73 -0.56 -16.74
N THR A 162 -5.69 0.01 -16.01
CA THR A 162 -5.69 1.44 -15.68
C THR A 162 -4.48 1.81 -14.83
N PHE A 163 -4.16 1.02 -13.82
CA PHE A 163 -2.98 1.23 -12.97
C PHE A 163 -1.69 1.08 -13.77
N LYS A 164 -1.61 0.07 -14.65
CA LYS A 164 -0.45 -0.14 -15.53
C LYS A 164 -0.18 1.09 -16.40
N LYS A 165 -1.21 1.71 -16.98
CA LYS A 165 -1.06 2.95 -17.77
C LYS A 165 -0.48 4.10 -16.94
N ILE A 166 -0.90 4.23 -15.69
CA ILE A 166 -0.35 5.25 -14.76
C ILE A 166 1.11 4.94 -14.47
N PHE A 167 1.43 3.70 -14.14
CA PHE A 167 2.79 3.25 -13.84
C PHE A 167 3.73 3.50 -15.03
N ASP A 168 3.35 3.05 -16.23
CA ASP A 168 4.14 3.21 -17.44
C ASP A 168 4.35 4.71 -17.82
N ARG A 169 3.33 5.54 -17.58
CA ARG A 169 3.43 6.98 -17.79
C ARG A 169 4.40 7.62 -16.81
N SER A 170 4.26 7.34 -15.52
CA SER A 170 5.15 7.88 -14.49
C SER A 170 6.62 7.49 -14.72
N ASN A 171 6.87 6.24 -15.12
CA ASN A 171 8.24 5.81 -15.44
C ASN A 171 8.82 6.59 -16.63
N ARG A 172 8.02 6.85 -17.68
CA ARG A 172 8.48 7.65 -18.83
C ARG A 172 8.74 9.11 -18.46
N GLU A 173 7.87 9.72 -17.65
CA GLU A 173 8.01 11.12 -17.21
C GLU A 173 9.26 11.33 -16.35
N GLU A 174 9.63 10.32 -15.55
CA GLU A 174 10.77 10.37 -14.61
C GLU A 174 12.04 9.71 -15.19
N ASN A 175 12.01 9.20 -16.43
CA ASN A 175 13.12 8.49 -17.09
C ASN A 175 13.63 7.28 -16.30
N LEU A 176 12.71 6.46 -15.75
CA LEU A 176 13.00 5.27 -14.94
C LEU A 176 12.96 3.98 -15.78
#